data_faf54c77405a546b67782574b8219494
#
_entry.id   faf54c77405a546b67782574b8219494
#
_cell.length_a   1.000
_cell.length_b   1.000
_cell.length_c   1.000
_cell.angle_alpha   90.00
_cell.angle_beta   90.00
_cell.angle_gamma   90.00
#
_symmetry.space_group_name_H-M   'P 1'
#
loop_
_entity.id
_entity.type
_entity.pdbx_description
1 polymer ?
#
loop_
_entity_poly.entity_id
_entity_poly.type
_entity_poly.pdbx_seq_one_letter_code
_entity_poly.pdbx_strand_id
1 'polypeptide(L)'
;MSAHLAIPLFAIVLLVYGETASANDSSFGDANGSITLKYQPNISMDKESLFISETEIRVDYVFTNTSSQDLIVPIAFPMPPMFFGSADHSSIDNFTLKVNGKTQPTQHRLVAQLADKTDISTELKQLRWGVDEVAYFAEYAEVPKGKPALPKQWLDENQQIAFTLSDYFVWEQTFPAGQSVAISHSYTPSLSTGIPDTASSIIDTYTELACLDESAKQGIRKRNLIVKQDGEDQEIGVEWSHLSYILVTANNWQGSIKDFKLTLKKSQPTDLISLCFDGELKKTDPLTFEFQQKQFTPKQDLSVLFIRKPNFE
;
A
#
# COMPACT_ATOMS: atom_id res chain seq x y z
N MET A 1 -48.44 -35.20 16.26
CA MET A 1 -47.78 -34.04 16.89
C MET A 1 -46.34 -34.00 16.35
N SER A 2 -46.14 -33.21 15.30
CA SER A 2 -44.82 -33.08 14.66
C SER A 2 -44.20 -31.78 15.12
N ALA A 3 -43.07 -31.89 15.83
CA ALA A 3 -42.28 -30.74 16.31
C ALA A 3 -41.36 -30.28 15.18
N HIS A 4 -41.57 -29.07 14.65
CA HIS A 4 -40.67 -28.41 13.75
C HIS A 4 -39.56 -27.76 14.56
N LEU A 5 -38.35 -28.27 14.41
CA LEU A 5 -37.12 -27.67 14.96
C LEU A 5 -36.70 -26.53 14.03
N ALA A 6 -36.83 -25.29 14.48
CA ALA A 6 -36.28 -24.12 13.79
C ALA A 6 -34.80 -23.97 14.12
N ILE A 7 -33.94 -24.09 13.11
CA ILE A 7 -32.52 -23.83 13.20
C ILE A 7 -32.34 -22.31 12.98
N PRO A 8 -31.74 -21.57 13.93
CA PRO A 8 -31.44 -20.17 13.70
C PRO A 8 -30.27 -20.04 12.70
N LEU A 9 -30.50 -19.34 11.61
CA LEU A 9 -29.51 -18.94 10.63
C LEU A 9 -28.63 -17.85 11.29
N PHE A 10 -27.46 -18.20 11.78
CA PHE A 10 -26.46 -17.20 12.17
C PHE A 10 -25.86 -16.60 10.90
N ALA A 11 -26.21 -15.35 10.61
CA ALA A 11 -25.56 -14.56 9.59
C ALA A 11 -24.16 -14.20 10.13
N ILE A 12 -23.12 -14.84 9.60
CA ILE A 12 -21.72 -14.44 9.81
C ILE A 12 -21.54 -13.16 9.00
N VAL A 13 -21.52 -12.03 9.68
CA VAL A 13 -21.06 -10.77 9.12
C VAL A 13 -19.53 -10.86 9.07
N LEU A 14 -18.99 -11.19 7.90
CA LEU A 14 -17.56 -11.00 7.60
C LEU A 14 -17.31 -9.49 7.59
N LEU A 15 -16.81 -8.95 8.70
CA LEU A 15 -16.18 -7.64 8.73
C LEU A 15 -14.87 -7.75 7.95
N VAL A 16 -14.91 -7.37 6.68
CA VAL A 16 -13.70 -7.12 5.90
C VAL A 16 -13.08 -5.86 6.48
N TYR A 17 -12.11 -6.04 7.37
CA TYR A 17 -11.22 -4.94 7.78
C TYR A 17 -10.36 -4.61 6.57
N GLY A 18 -10.70 -3.52 5.88
CA GLY A 18 -9.82 -2.91 4.91
C GLY A 18 -8.56 -2.45 5.63
N GLU A 19 -7.49 -3.22 5.55
CA GLU A 19 -6.18 -2.79 6.05
C GLU A 19 -5.66 -1.69 5.13
N THR A 20 -5.43 -0.51 5.72
CA THR A 20 -4.88 0.65 5.03
C THR A 20 -3.38 0.44 4.84
N ALA A 21 -2.95 0.19 3.63
CA ALA A 21 -1.54 0.21 3.25
C ALA A 21 -0.97 1.63 3.41
N SER A 22 0.24 1.79 3.93
CA SER A 22 0.81 3.08 4.32
C SER A 22 2.02 3.43 3.47
N ALA A 23 1.95 4.49 2.68
CA ALA A 23 3.03 4.86 1.75
C ALA A 23 3.17 6.37 1.47
N ASN A 24 3.05 7.26 2.47
CA ASN A 24 3.37 8.68 2.31
C ASN A 24 4.19 9.18 3.50
N ASP A 25 5.11 10.13 3.26
CA ASP A 25 5.95 10.72 4.30
C ASP A 25 5.14 11.31 5.43
N SER A 26 5.48 10.96 6.65
CA SER A 26 4.91 11.55 7.85
C SER A 26 5.98 11.71 8.94
N SER A 27 5.83 12.73 9.78
CA SER A 27 6.62 12.81 10.99
C SER A 27 6.19 11.74 11.99
N PHE A 28 7.13 11.22 12.76
CA PHE A 28 6.81 10.24 13.78
C PHE A 28 7.41 10.58 15.15
N GLY A 29 6.90 9.94 16.19
CA GLY A 29 7.48 9.94 17.51
C GLY A 29 7.68 8.53 17.99
N ASP A 30 8.75 8.33 18.74
CA ASP A 30 9.06 7.08 19.39
C ASP A 30 8.35 7.05 20.76
N ALA A 31 7.27 6.29 20.87
CA ALA A 31 6.67 5.97 22.14
C ALA A 31 6.87 4.47 22.39
N ASN A 32 7.78 4.12 23.29
CA ASN A 32 8.09 2.74 23.67
C ASN A 32 8.58 1.82 22.53
N GLY A 33 9.27 2.40 21.54
CA GLY A 33 9.79 1.61 20.41
C GLY A 33 8.89 1.57 19.18
N SER A 34 7.63 2.06 19.24
CA SER A 34 6.72 2.10 18.11
C SER A 34 6.83 3.38 17.28
N ILE A 35 6.55 3.26 15.97
CA ILE A 35 6.42 4.42 15.10
C ILE A 35 4.98 4.92 15.17
N THR A 36 4.79 6.11 15.76
CA THR A 36 3.50 6.81 15.74
C THR A 36 3.62 8.04 14.86
N LEU A 37 2.85 8.10 13.78
CA LEU A 37 2.82 9.27 12.89
C LEU A 37 2.22 10.48 13.61
N LYS A 38 2.87 11.64 13.49
CA LYS A 38 2.50 12.85 14.25
C LYS A 38 2.25 14.04 13.34
N TYR A 39 1.27 14.84 13.72
CA TYR A 39 0.99 16.12 13.07
C TYR A 39 2.12 17.14 13.31
N GLN A 40 2.54 17.83 12.23
CA GLN A 40 3.56 18.88 12.23
C GLN A 40 2.94 20.25 11.93
N PRO A 41 2.65 21.06 12.96
CA PRO A 41 1.95 22.34 12.80
C PRO A 41 2.78 23.43 12.11
N ASN A 42 4.09 23.26 12.04
CA ASN A 42 5.03 24.29 11.56
C ASN A 42 5.69 23.93 10.21
N ILE A 43 5.27 22.86 9.56
CA ILE A 43 5.80 22.46 8.25
C ILE A 43 4.61 22.27 7.30
N SER A 44 4.52 23.13 6.28
CA SER A 44 3.52 23.01 5.22
C SER A 44 4.05 22.16 4.06
N MET A 45 3.17 21.37 3.44
CA MET A 45 3.45 20.68 2.17
C MET A 45 3.01 21.61 1.03
N ASP A 46 3.98 22.28 0.41
CA ASP A 46 3.71 23.25 -0.65
C ASP A 46 3.47 22.60 -1.99
N LYS A 47 4.08 21.43 -2.18
CA LYS A 47 3.91 20.64 -3.41
C LYS A 47 4.02 19.14 -3.11
N GLU A 48 3.19 18.36 -3.80
CA GLU A 48 3.35 16.91 -3.97
C GLU A 48 3.09 16.55 -5.43
N SER A 49 4.06 15.90 -6.07
CA SER A 49 3.92 15.33 -7.41
C SER A 49 4.13 13.83 -7.32
N LEU A 50 3.03 13.09 -7.37
CA LEU A 50 3.00 11.64 -7.27
C LEU A 50 2.88 11.02 -8.66
N PHE A 51 3.83 10.15 -9.00
CA PHE A 51 3.82 9.33 -10.21
C PHE A 51 3.68 7.87 -9.81
N ILE A 52 2.73 7.17 -10.44
CA ILE A 52 2.45 5.75 -10.21
C ILE A 52 2.43 4.99 -11.53
N SER A 53 3.17 3.91 -11.59
CA SER A 53 3.10 2.86 -12.62
C SER A 53 3.30 1.49 -11.96
N GLU A 54 3.18 0.42 -12.72
CA GLU A 54 3.46 -0.94 -12.22
C GLU A 54 4.96 -1.19 -11.90
N THR A 55 5.86 -0.37 -12.43
CA THR A 55 7.31 -0.56 -12.29
C THR A 55 8.00 0.50 -11.44
N GLU A 56 7.33 1.63 -11.20
CA GLU A 56 7.91 2.74 -10.44
C GLU A 56 6.82 3.53 -9.73
N ILE A 57 7.03 3.83 -8.47
CA ILE A 57 6.41 4.97 -7.79
C ILE A 57 7.51 6.00 -7.56
N ARG A 58 7.19 7.26 -7.88
CA ARG A 58 8.05 8.40 -7.57
C ARG A 58 7.20 9.52 -7.01
N VAL A 59 7.70 10.13 -5.94
CA VAL A 59 7.06 11.29 -5.35
C VAL A 59 8.08 12.39 -5.12
N ASP A 60 7.69 13.62 -5.50
CA ASP A 60 8.48 14.82 -5.32
C ASP A 60 7.69 15.80 -4.46
N TYR A 61 8.23 16.13 -3.29
CA TYR A 61 7.67 17.07 -2.33
C TYR A 61 8.44 18.37 -2.29
N VAL A 62 7.75 19.44 -1.92
CA VAL A 62 8.34 20.65 -1.40
C VAL A 62 7.65 20.96 -0.06
N PHE A 63 8.44 20.94 1.00
CA PHE A 63 8.00 21.31 2.34
C PHE A 63 8.58 22.66 2.72
N THR A 64 7.83 23.46 3.46
CA THR A 64 8.32 24.75 4.00
C THR A 64 8.15 24.79 5.50
N ASN A 65 9.25 25.06 6.22
CA ASN A 65 9.20 25.38 7.62
C ASN A 65 8.66 26.81 7.80
N THR A 66 7.45 26.94 8.36
CA THR A 66 6.78 28.23 8.56
C THR A 66 7.15 28.91 9.88
N SER A 67 7.98 28.27 10.72
CA SER A 67 8.45 28.82 11.98
C SER A 67 9.74 29.63 11.83
N SER A 68 10.11 30.37 12.89
CA SER A 68 11.32 31.16 12.97
C SER A 68 12.54 30.39 13.51
N GLN A 69 12.42 29.07 13.70
CA GLN A 69 13.49 28.22 14.23
C GLN A 69 13.72 27.03 13.31
N ASP A 70 14.95 26.55 13.26
CA ASP A 70 15.26 25.29 12.58
C ASP A 70 14.56 24.14 13.29
N LEU A 71 13.97 23.24 12.52
CA LEU A 71 13.28 22.05 13.04
C LEU A 71 14.03 20.80 12.55
N ILE A 72 14.32 19.89 13.46
CA ILE A 72 14.78 18.54 13.15
C ILE A 72 13.60 17.61 13.38
N VAL A 73 13.16 16.95 12.33
CA VAL A 73 11.95 16.11 12.36
C VAL A 73 12.32 14.70 11.93
N PRO A 74 12.04 13.69 12.76
CA PRO A 74 12.12 12.31 12.33
C PRO A 74 10.98 12.03 11.35
N ILE A 75 11.34 11.50 10.18
CA ILE A 75 10.39 11.16 9.11
C ILE A 75 10.40 9.65 8.90
N ALA A 76 9.22 9.07 8.79
CA ALA A 76 9.00 7.70 8.40
C ALA A 76 8.23 7.64 7.08
N PHE A 77 8.70 6.79 6.19
CA PHE A 77 7.96 6.31 5.04
C PHE A 77 7.55 4.87 5.33
N PRO A 78 6.27 4.65 5.68
CA PRO A 78 5.77 3.34 6.01
C PRO A 78 5.54 2.52 4.74
N MET A 79 5.84 1.23 4.83
CA MET A 79 5.53 0.25 3.81
C MET A 79 4.20 -0.45 4.12
N PRO A 80 3.51 -0.97 3.09
CA PRO A 80 2.36 -1.83 3.32
C PRO A 80 2.71 -2.99 4.27
N PRO A 81 1.77 -3.44 5.12
CA PRO A 81 1.97 -4.65 5.90
C PRO A 81 2.31 -5.84 5.01
N MET A 82 3.24 -6.65 5.47
CA MET A 82 3.61 -7.89 4.78
C MET A 82 2.53 -8.94 5.01
N PHE A 83 2.07 -9.57 3.94
CA PHE A 83 1.17 -10.72 4.00
C PHE A 83 1.99 -12.00 3.92
N PHE A 84 1.81 -12.87 4.92
CA PHE A 84 2.45 -14.16 4.97
C PHE A 84 1.46 -15.24 4.51
N GLY A 85 1.92 -16.20 3.71
CA GLY A 85 1.09 -17.30 3.17
C GLY A 85 0.74 -17.16 1.70
N SER A 86 1.19 -16.11 1.01
CA SER A 86 1.28 -16.03 -0.44
C SER A 86 2.75 -15.99 -0.85
N ALA A 87 3.07 -16.44 -2.08
CA ALA A 87 4.43 -16.41 -2.62
C ALA A 87 5.00 -14.98 -2.76
N ASP A 88 4.16 -13.98 -2.60
CA ASP A 88 4.51 -12.56 -2.75
C ASP A 88 4.81 -11.94 -1.37
N HIS A 89 6.09 -11.90 -1.02
CA HIS A 89 6.53 -11.02 0.06
C HIS A 89 6.43 -9.58 -0.43
N SER A 90 5.59 -8.78 0.22
CA SER A 90 5.44 -7.36 -0.09
C SER A 90 6.69 -6.58 0.34
N SER A 91 7.75 -6.68 -0.42
CA SER A 91 8.91 -5.79 -0.28
C SER A 91 8.93 -4.80 -1.44
N ILE A 92 9.22 -3.54 -1.14
CA ILE A 92 9.62 -2.63 -2.21
C ILE A 92 11.12 -2.75 -2.43
N ASP A 93 11.50 -2.65 -3.70
CA ASP A 93 12.90 -2.65 -4.09
C ASP A 93 13.33 -1.26 -4.54
N ASN A 94 14.65 -1.04 -4.50
CA ASN A 94 15.29 0.14 -5.06
C ASN A 94 14.85 1.49 -4.45
N PHE A 95 14.49 1.50 -3.14
CA PHE A 95 14.14 2.75 -2.48
C PHE A 95 15.30 3.73 -2.51
N THR A 96 15.04 4.91 -3.03
CA THR A 96 16.02 6.00 -3.13
C THR A 96 15.42 7.27 -2.55
N LEU A 97 16.11 7.87 -1.56
CA LEU A 97 15.75 9.16 -0.99
C LEU A 97 16.73 10.24 -1.46
N LYS A 98 16.20 11.39 -1.88
CA LYS A 98 17.01 12.59 -2.17
C LYS A 98 16.43 13.79 -1.42
N VAL A 99 17.32 14.59 -0.84
CA VAL A 99 16.99 15.87 -0.20
C VAL A 99 17.77 16.96 -0.94
N ASN A 100 17.04 17.96 -1.46
CA ASN A 100 17.61 19.02 -2.30
C ASN A 100 18.49 18.46 -3.44
N GLY A 101 18.02 17.35 -4.07
CA GLY A 101 18.70 16.67 -5.16
C GLY A 101 19.88 15.77 -4.78
N LYS A 102 20.27 15.70 -3.49
CA LYS A 102 21.36 14.86 -3.00
C LYS A 102 20.81 13.59 -2.36
N THR A 103 21.34 12.44 -2.76
CA THR A 103 20.98 11.15 -2.15
C THR A 103 21.29 11.15 -0.65
N GLN A 104 20.34 10.67 0.14
CA GLN A 104 20.43 10.53 1.59
C GLN A 104 20.28 9.06 1.99
N PRO A 105 21.03 8.57 3.00
CA PRO A 105 20.81 7.26 3.54
C PRO A 105 19.50 7.22 4.35
N THR A 106 18.85 6.08 4.32
CA THR A 106 17.72 5.75 5.19
C THR A 106 18.07 4.57 6.07
N GLN A 107 17.38 4.45 7.20
CA GLN A 107 17.44 3.25 8.04
C GLN A 107 16.17 2.45 7.86
N HIS A 108 16.30 1.14 7.77
CA HIS A 108 15.17 0.23 7.80
C HIS A 108 14.78 -0.05 9.25
N ARG A 109 13.48 -0.02 9.51
CA ARG A 109 12.91 -0.36 10.81
C ARG A 109 11.73 -1.28 10.62
N LEU A 110 11.89 -2.53 11.05
CA LEU A 110 10.83 -3.51 11.05
C LEU A 110 9.90 -3.26 12.24
N VAL A 111 8.62 -3.10 11.97
CA VAL A 111 7.56 -2.88 12.98
C VAL A 111 6.62 -4.08 12.98
N ALA A 112 6.49 -4.72 14.15
CA ALA A 112 5.54 -5.79 14.40
C ALA A 112 4.42 -5.28 15.28
N GLN A 113 3.17 -5.40 14.85
CA GLN A 113 2.02 -4.81 15.54
C GLN A 113 0.86 -5.79 15.65
N LEU A 114 0.34 -5.99 16.87
CA LEU A 114 -0.89 -6.74 17.13
C LEU A 114 -2.13 -5.96 16.64
N ALA A 115 -3.26 -6.64 16.51
CA ALA A 115 -4.52 -6.04 16.06
C ALA A 115 -5.01 -4.88 16.95
N ASP A 116 -4.68 -4.90 18.25
CA ASP A 116 -4.97 -3.80 19.19
C ASP A 116 -3.98 -2.63 19.12
N LYS A 117 -3.10 -2.62 18.10
CA LYS A 117 -2.03 -1.65 17.87
C LYS A 117 -0.87 -1.72 18.87
N THR A 118 -0.79 -2.77 19.69
CA THR A 118 0.38 -3.02 20.54
C THR A 118 1.60 -3.32 19.69
N ASP A 119 2.66 -2.54 19.83
CA ASP A 119 3.95 -2.78 19.17
C ASP A 119 4.73 -3.84 19.94
N ILE A 120 5.12 -4.89 19.24
CA ILE A 120 5.90 -6.02 19.75
C ILE A 120 7.27 -6.16 19.04
N SER A 121 7.70 -5.11 18.35
CA SER A 121 8.92 -5.14 17.52
C SER A 121 10.18 -5.42 18.33
N THR A 122 10.27 -4.84 19.53
CA THR A 122 11.42 -5.02 20.44
C THR A 122 11.49 -6.47 20.92
N GLU A 123 10.38 -7.02 21.35
CA GLU A 123 10.27 -8.40 21.82
C GLU A 123 10.52 -9.39 20.69
N LEU A 124 9.97 -9.15 19.51
CA LEU A 124 10.22 -9.97 18.31
C LEU A 124 11.70 -9.99 17.96
N LYS A 125 12.37 -8.83 17.99
CA LYS A 125 13.81 -8.72 17.79
C LYS A 125 14.61 -9.46 18.86
N GLN A 126 14.21 -9.41 20.13
CA GLN A 126 14.85 -10.17 21.23
C GLN A 126 14.75 -11.69 21.01
N LEU A 127 13.65 -12.16 20.45
CA LEU A 127 13.47 -13.54 20.01
C LEU A 127 14.29 -13.89 18.77
N ARG A 128 14.95 -12.90 18.16
CA ARG A 128 15.72 -13.03 16.91
C ARG A 128 14.88 -13.51 15.73
N TRP A 129 13.61 -13.12 15.71
CA TRP A 129 12.72 -13.33 14.60
C TRP A 129 12.76 -12.09 13.68
N GLY A 130 12.92 -12.32 12.39
CA GLY A 130 12.80 -11.34 11.32
C GLY A 130 11.74 -11.76 10.31
N VAL A 131 11.75 -11.16 9.14
CA VAL A 131 10.78 -11.43 8.07
C VAL A 131 10.81 -12.90 7.66
N ASP A 132 12.01 -13.47 7.45
CA ASP A 132 12.17 -14.85 6.97
C ASP A 132 11.63 -15.88 7.97
N GLU A 133 11.87 -15.68 9.28
CA GLU A 133 11.36 -16.56 10.31
C GLU A 133 9.84 -16.49 10.44
N VAL A 134 9.28 -15.28 10.32
CA VAL A 134 7.82 -15.07 10.35
C VAL A 134 7.17 -15.70 9.13
N ALA A 135 7.74 -15.51 7.93
CA ALA A 135 7.27 -16.13 6.70
C ALA A 135 7.31 -17.67 6.76
N TYR A 136 8.43 -18.23 7.23
CA TYR A 136 8.57 -19.68 7.41
C TYR A 136 7.48 -20.24 8.35
N PHE A 137 7.27 -19.58 9.50
CA PHE A 137 6.23 -20.04 10.44
C PHE A 137 4.83 -19.93 9.85
N ALA A 138 4.55 -18.85 9.10
CA ALA A 138 3.25 -18.68 8.46
C ALA A 138 2.96 -19.75 7.40
N GLU A 139 4.01 -20.21 6.69
CA GLU A 139 3.86 -21.23 5.65
C GLU A 139 3.75 -22.65 6.22
N TYR A 140 4.61 -23.00 7.21
CA TYR A 140 4.75 -24.39 7.69
C TYR A 140 4.13 -24.66 9.06
N ALA A 141 3.69 -23.62 9.78
CA ALA A 141 3.23 -23.68 11.19
C ALA A 141 4.27 -24.34 12.13
N GLU A 142 5.55 -24.23 11.78
CA GLU A 142 6.68 -24.82 12.52
C GLU A 142 7.63 -23.72 13.00
N VAL A 143 8.11 -23.84 14.24
CA VAL A 143 9.13 -22.92 14.76
C VAL A 143 10.43 -23.10 13.99
N PRO A 144 11.00 -22.04 13.39
CA PRO A 144 12.26 -22.12 12.65
C PRO A 144 13.39 -22.68 13.53
N LYS A 145 14.25 -23.51 12.95
CA LYS A 145 15.33 -24.19 13.67
C LYS A 145 16.22 -23.21 14.44
N GLY A 146 16.33 -23.45 15.77
CA GLY A 146 17.19 -22.64 16.64
C GLY A 146 16.58 -21.31 17.09
N LYS A 147 15.32 -21.11 16.83
CA LYS A 147 14.57 -19.94 17.32
C LYS A 147 13.67 -20.33 18.50
N PRO A 148 13.43 -19.43 19.46
CA PRO A 148 12.42 -19.65 20.49
C PRO A 148 11.01 -19.61 19.88
N ALA A 149 10.06 -20.32 20.49
CA ALA A 149 8.66 -20.24 20.08
C ALA A 149 8.09 -18.83 20.30
N LEU A 150 7.14 -18.44 19.44
CA LEU A 150 6.39 -17.20 19.60
C LEU A 150 5.49 -17.28 20.86
N PRO A 151 5.31 -16.17 21.58
CA PRO A 151 4.33 -16.09 22.66
C PRO A 151 2.92 -16.45 22.17
N LYS A 152 2.18 -17.23 22.95
CA LYS A 152 0.83 -17.69 22.55
C LYS A 152 -0.15 -16.56 22.25
N GLN A 153 -0.03 -15.41 22.90
CA GLN A 153 -0.86 -14.23 22.67
C GLN A 153 -0.57 -13.53 21.33
N TRP A 154 0.46 -13.94 20.62
CA TRP A 154 0.79 -13.45 19.27
C TRP A 154 0.26 -14.38 18.16
N LEU A 155 -0.45 -15.41 18.56
CA LEU A 155 -1.07 -16.38 17.67
C LEU A 155 -2.60 -16.32 17.85
N ASP A 156 -3.31 -16.58 16.76
CA ASP A 156 -4.77 -16.71 16.80
C ASP A 156 -5.22 -18.07 17.32
N GLU A 157 -6.52 -18.32 17.32
CA GLU A 157 -7.13 -19.59 17.74
C GLU A 157 -6.69 -20.80 16.89
N ASN A 158 -6.25 -20.56 15.63
CA ASN A 158 -5.76 -21.56 14.70
C ASN A 158 -4.23 -21.72 14.75
N GLN A 159 -3.57 -21.11 15.74
CA GLN A 159 -2.11 -21.07 15.89
C GLN A 159 -1.41 -20.36 14.72
N GLN A 160 -2.11 -19.46 14.01
CA GLN A 160 -1.54 -18.62 12.97
C GLN A 160 -1.08 -17.28 13.58
N ILE A 161 -0.20 -16.57 12.86
CA ILE A 161 0.31 -15.26 13.28
C ILE A 161 -0.82 -14.25 13.38
N ALA A 162 -0.96 -13.61 14.54
CA ALA A 162 -1.96 -12.59 14.85
C ALA A 162 -1.39 -11.17 14.92
N PHE A 163 -0.25 -10.93 14.26
CA PHE A 163 0.35 -9.59 14.14
C PHE A 163 0.72 -9.29 12.68
N THR A 164 0.81 -8.01 12.36
CA THR A 164 1.34 -7.53 11.08
C THR A 164 2.82 -7.21 11.21
N LEU A 165 3.56 -7.40 10.14
CA LEU A 165 4.93 -6.90 9.96
C LEU A 165 4.93 -5.84 8.88
N SER A 166 5.54 -4.70 9.18
CA SER A 166 5.72 -3.62 8.19
C SER A 166 7.15 -3.12 8.23
N ASP A 167 7.70 -2.83 7.09
CA ASP A 167 9.00 -2.19 6.98
C ASP A 167 8.83 -0.68 6.89
N TYR A 168 9.75 0.08 7.48
CA TYR A 168 9.74 1.53 7.46
C TYR A 168 11.11 2.03 7.03
N PHE A 169 11.12 2.98 6.10
CA PHE A 169 12.30 3.77 5.82
C PHE A 169 12.24 5.01 6.70
N VAL A 170 13.23 5.18 7.58
CA VAL A 170 13.25 6.29 8.53
C VAL A 170 14.53 7.12 8.38
N TRP A 171 14.40 8.44 8.56
CA TRP A 171 15.53 9.37 8.57
C TRP A 171 15.18 10.61 9.40
N GLU A 172 16.21 11.38 9.76
CA GLU A 172 16.04 12.70 10.35
C GLU A 172 16.19 13.77 9.27
N GLN A 173 15.25 14.71 9.23
CA GLN A 173 15.24 15.81 8.28
C GLN A 173 15.32 17.14 9.01
N THR A 174 16.32 17.95 8.65
CA THR A 174 16.40 19.34 9.08
C THR A 174 15.62 20.22 8.12
N PHE A 175 14.70 21.01 8.67
CA PHE A 175 13.95 22.05 7.99
C PHE A 175 14.39 23.41 8.52
N PRO A 176 15.25 24.18 7.80
CA PRO A 176 15.70 25.47 8.26
C PRO A 176 14.58 26.49 8.38
N ALA A 177 14.69 27.42 9.33
CA ALA A 177 13.69 28.45 9.62
C ALA A 177 13.29 29.23 8.36
N GLY A 178 12.00 29.29 8.08
CA GLY A 178 11.44 30.04 6.94
C GLY A 178 11.86 29.55 5.57
N GLN A 179 12.48 28.37 5.44
CA GLN A 179 12.99 27.86 4.17
C GLN A 179 12.22 26.65 3.68
N SER A 180 12.29 26.43 2.36
CA SER A 180 11.75 25.24 1.71
C SER A 180 12.83 24.18 1.54
N VAL A 181 12.42 22.91 1.68
CA VAL A 181 13.22 21.71 1.45
C VAL A 181 12.52 20.83 0.42
N ALA A 182 13.23 20.47 -0.64
CA ALA A 182 12.75 19.51 -1.62
C ALA A 182 13.15 18.10 -1.18
N ILE A 183 12.16 17.20 -1.08
CA ILE A 183 12.39 15.78 -0.78
C ILE A 183 11.78 14.97 -1.93
N SER A 184 12.53 14.01 -2.45
CA SER A 184 11.99 13.06 -3.42
C SER A 184 12.44 11.65 -3.10
N HIS A 185 11.54 10.70 -3.35
CA HIS A 185 11.89 9.29 -3.32
C HIS A 185 11.25 8.54 -4.49
N SER A 186 11.90 7.47 -4.86
CA SER A 186 11.41 6.54 -5.86
C SER A 186 11.71 5.11 -5.44
N TYR A 187 10.86 4.19 -5.87
CA TYR A 187 10.99 2.77 -5.58
C TYR A 187 10.20 1.93 -6.57
N THR A 188 10.53 0.64 -6.64
CA THR A 188 9.72 -0.36 -7.34
C THR A 188 8.60 -0.79 -6.40
N PRO A 189 7.31 -0.60 -6.77
CA PRO A 189 6.19 -0.95 -5.89
C PRO A 189 6.07 -2.45 -5.69
N SER A 190 5.58 -2.86 -4.53
CA SER A 190 4.99 -4.18 -4.34
C SER A 190 3.59 -4.19 -4.95
N LEU A 191 3.33 -5.15 -5.82
CA LEU A 191 2.05 -5.34 -6.49
C LEU A 191 1.41 -6.63 -5.98
N SER A 192 0.12 -6.57 -5.65
CA SER A 192 -0.68 -7.78 -5.58
C SER A 192 -0.94 -8.25 -7.00
N THR A 193 -0.46 -9.41 -7.36
CA THR A 193 -0.66 -10.02 -8.68
C THR A 193 -0.96 -11.50 -8.52
N GLY A 194 -1.40 -12.16 -9.59
CA GLY A 194 -1.65 -13.60 -9.58
C GLY A 194 -1.62 -14.17 -11.00
N ILE A 195 -1.95 -15.45 -11.10
CA ILE A 195 -2.27 -16.05 -12.39
C ILE A 195 -3.45 -15.30 -13.01
N PRO A 196 -3.60 -15.30 -14.35
CA PRO A 196 -4.78 -14.75 -14.99
C PRO A 196 -6.05 -15.30 -14.35
N ASP A 197 -7.03 -14.43 -14.11
CA ASP A 197 -8.30 -14.80 -13.48
C ASP A 197 -9.47 -14.32 -14.34
N THR A 198 -10.65 -14.95 -14.17
CA THR A 198 -11.83 -14.64 -14.97
C THR A 198 -12.27 -13.20 -14.80
N ALA A 199 -12.85 -12.62 -15.84
CA ALA A 199 -13.36 -11.25 -15.78
C ALA A 199 -14.39 -11.08 -14.66
N SER A 200 -15.20 -12.11 -14.35
CA SER A 200 -16.18 -12.08 -13.26
C SER A 200 -15.50 -12.02 -11.90
N SER A 201 -14.51 -12.87 -11.64
CA SER A 201 -13.77 -12.89 -10.37
C SER A 201 -13.09 -11.54 -10.09
N ILE A 202 -12.41 -10.97 -11.10
CA ILE A 202 -11.78 -9.65 -10.97
C ILE A 202 -12.81 -8.55 -10.70
N ILE A 203 -13.93 -8.55 -11.40
CA ILE A 203 -15.01 -7.57 -11.17
C ILE A 203 -15.57 -7.70 -9.76
N ASP A 204 -15.86 -8.91 -9.31
CA ASP A 204 -16.43 -9.15 -7.97
C ASP A 204 -15.46 -8.72 -6.87
N THR A 205 -14.17 -9.03 -7.03
CA THR A 205 -13.13 -8.69 -6.05
C THR A 205 -12.84 -7.19 -5.99
N TYR A 206 -12.75 -6.51 -7.14
CA TYR A 206 -12.21 -5.15 -7.22
C TYR A 206 -13.27 -4.06 -7.44
N THR A 207 -14.58 -4.40 -7.53
CA THR A 207 -15.62 -3.37 -7.75
C THR A 207 -15.56 -2.26 -6.72
N GLU A 208 -15.51 -2.58 -5.43
CA GLU A 208 -15.42 -1.59 -4.36
C GLU A 208 -13.97 -1.08 -4.17
N LEU A 209 -12.98 -1.98 -4.22
CA LEU A 209 -11.58 -1.64 -3.96
C LEU A 209 -10.99 -0.67 -4.98
N ALA A 210 -11.31 -0.84 -6.27
CA ALA A 210 -10.80 -0.01 -7.36
C ALA A 210 -11.89 0.86 -8.01
N CYS A 211 -13.06 0.99 -7.37
CA CYS A 211 -14.18 1.81 -7.83
C CYS A 211 -14.57 1.53 -9.30
N LEU A 212 -14.77 0.24 -9.65
CA LEU A 212 -15.10 -0.15 -11.02
C LEU A 212 -16.49 0.34 -11.43
N ASP A 213 -16.53 1.31 -12.33
CA ASP A 213 -17.78 1.69 -13.01
C ASP A 213 -18.15 0.69 -14.12
N GLU A 214 -19.32 0.84 -14.72
CA GLU A 214 -19.78 -0.06 -15.79
C GLU A 214 -18.87 -0.02 -17.04
N SER A 215 -18.21 1.09 -17.31
CA SER A 215 -17.26 1.20 -18.42
C SER A 215 -15.99 0.37 -18.12
N ALA A 216 -15.47 0.47 -16.91
CA ALA A 216 -14.33 -0.35 -16.45
C ALA A 216 -14.68 -1.84 -16.49
N LYS A 217 -15.83 -2.24 -15.97
CA LYS A 217 -16.30 -3.64 -16.01
C LYS A 217 -16.43 -4.18 -17.44
N GLN A 218 -16.98 -3.38 -18.37
CA GLN A 218 -17.01 -3.74 -19.78
C GLN A 218 -15.59 -3.84 -20.37
N GLY A 219 -14.70 -2.93 -19.98
CA GLY A 219 -13.30 -2.95 -20.38
C GLY A 219 -12.57 -4.22 -19.92
N ILE A 220 -12.85 -4.71 -18.70
CA ILE A 220 -12.32 -5.97 -18.18
C ILE A 220 -12.85 -7.14 -19.00
N ARG A 221 -14.17 -7.24 -19.21
CA ARG A 221 -14.78 -8.31 -20.01
C ARG A 221 -14.22 -8.37 -21.45
N LYS A 222 -13.91 -7.22 -22.05
CA LYS A 222 -13.30 -7.18 -23.40
C LYS A 222 -11.85 -7.70 -23.44
N ARG A 223 -11.14 -7.71 -22.31
CA ARG A 223 -9.76 -8.21 -22.18
C ARG A 223 -9.70 -9.67 -21.77
N ASN A 224 -10.84 -10.22 -21.35
CA ASN A 224 -10.96 -11.61 -20.97
C ASN A 224 -10.59 -12.51 -22.16
N LEU A 225 -9.56 -13.31 -21.98
CA LEU A 225 -9.08 -14.21 -23.02
C LEU A 225 -9.83 -15.55 -22.93
N ILE A 226 -10.41 -15.98 -24.03
CA ILE A 226 -10.99 -17.29 -24.21
C ILE A 226 -10.23 -17.97 -25.34
N VAL A 227 -9.75 -19.19 -25.11
CA VAL A 227 -9.05 -20.02 -26.09
C VAL A 227 -9.86 -21.28 -26.39
N LYS A 228 -9.64 -21.88 -27.54
CA LYS A 228 -10.22 -23.20 -27.85
C LYS A 228 -9.21 -24.27 -27.53
N GLN A 229 -9.59 -25.19 -26.65
CA GLN A 229 -8.84 -26.39 -26.33
C GLN A 229 -9.74 -27.63 -26.50
N ASP A 230 -9.30 -28.58 -27.29
CA ASP A 230 -10.05 -29.82 -27.59
C ASP A 230 -11.48 -29.59 -28.14
N GLY A 231 -11.68 -28.44 -28.80
CA GLY A 231 -12.99 -28.04 -29.40
C GLY A 231 -13.93 -27.31 -28.45
N GLU A 232 -13.57 -27.16 -27.18
CA GLU A 232 -14.31 -26.41 -26.16
C GLU A 232 -13.70 -25.06 -25.90
N ASP A 233 -14.53 -24.07 -25.51
CA ASP A 233 -14.06 -22.74 -25.11
C ASP A 233 -13.54 -22.82 -23.66
N GLN A 234 -12.26 -22.54 -23.47
CA GLN A 234 -11.60 -22.42 -22.16
C GLN A 234 -11.35 -20.95 -21.84
N GLU A 235 -11.88 -20.48 -20.73
CA GLU A 235 -11.63 -19.14 -20.23
C GLU A 235 -10.29 -19.11 -19.52
N ILE A 236 -9.38 -18.25 -20.01
CA ILE A 236 -8.07 -18.00 -19.41
C ILE A 236 -8.15 -16.81 -18.44
N GLY A 237 -8.99 -15.82 -18.77
CA GLY A 237 -9.16 -14.64 -17.93
C GLY A 237 -8.42 -13.40 -18.40
N VAL A 238 -8.09 -12.55 -17.46
CA VAL A 238 -7.30 -11.31 -17.62
C VAL A 238 -6.07 -11.35 -16.73
N GLU A 239 -4.97 -10.76 -17.17
CA GLU A 239 -3.86 -10.43 -16.27
C GLU A 239 -4.20 -9.18 -15.49
N TRP A 240 -3.84 -9.16 -14.21
CA TRP A 240 -4.13 -8.08 -13.31
C TRP A 240 -2.98 -7.80 -12.34
N SER A 241 -2.90 -6.56 -11.92
CA SER A 241 -2.10 -6.16 -10.77
C SER A 241 -2.81 -5.06 -9.99
N HIS A 242 -2.68 -5.09 -8.70
CA HIS A 242 -3.29 -4.13 -7.78
C HIS A 242 -2.21 -3.48 -6.91
N LEU A 243 -2.37 -2.19 -6.68
CA LEU A 243 -1.47 -1.35 -5.90
C LEU A 243 -2.29 -0.48 -4.95
N SER A 244 -1.89 -0.45 -3.69
CA SER A 244 -2.38 0.53 -2.73
C SER A 244 -1.29 1.57 -2.44
N TYR A 245 -1.69 2.85 -2.29
CA TYR A 245 -0.80 3.94 -1.89
C TYR A 245 -1.49 4.81 -0.86
N ILE A 246 -0.85 5.00 0.31
CA ILE A 246 -1.41 5.89 1.32
C ILE A 246 -1.13 7.33 0.97
N LEU A 247 -2.21 8.08 0.85
CA LEU A 247 -2.19 9.50 0.58
C LEU A 247 -2.64 10.33 1.80
N VAL A 248 -3.49 9.76 2.66
CA VAL A 248 -4.08 10.49 3.79
C VAL A 248 -3.06 10.94 4.85
N THR A 249 -1.89 10.31 4.92
CA THR A 249 -0.81 10.73 5.83
C THR A 249 -0.24 12.11 5.51
N ALA A 250 -0.50 12.63 4.30
CA ALA A 250 -0.22 14.03 3.96
C ALA A 250 -0.95 15.03 4.87
N ASN A 251 -2.07 14.62 5.50
CA ASN A 251 -2.80 15.43 6.48
C ASN A 251 -2.04 15.63 7.82
N ASN A 252 -0.92 14.93 8.03
CA ASN A 252 -0.05 15.13 9.17
C ASN A 252 0.89 16.35 9.04
N TRP A 253 0.84 17.04 7.91
CA TRP A 253 1.52 18.31 7.71
C TRP A 253 0.57 19.51 7.88
N GLN A 254 1.13 20.70 8.01
CA GLN A 254 0.33 21.92 8.23
C GLN A 254 -0.57 22.23 7.01
N GLY A 255 -1.87 22.17 7.21
CA GLY A 255 -2.86 22.55 6.20
C GLY A 255 -3.02 21.51 5.08
N SER A 256 -3.53 21.98 3.95
CA SER A 256 -3.67 21.17 2.73
C SER A 256 -2.39 21.18 1.89
N ILE A 257 -2.24 20.21 1.00
CA ILE A 257 -1.21 20.22 -0.06
C ILE A 257 -1.50 21.40 -0.98
N LYS A 258 -0.60 22.40 -1.03
CA LYS A 258 -0.87 23.64 -1.80
C LYS A 258 -0.95 23.40 -3.30
N ASP A 259 -0.16 22.49 -3.82
CA ASP A 259 -0.15 22.08 -5.23
C ASP A 259 0.05 20.55 -5.35
N PHE A 260 -1.04 19.83 -5.57
CA PHE A 260 -1.03 18.38 -5.73
C PHE A 260 -1.14 18.00 -7.21
N LYS A 261 -0.28 17.07 -7.65
CA LYS A 261 -0.36 16.44 -8.97
C LYS A 261 -0.23 14.93 -8.82
N LEU A 262 -1.20 14.20 -9.41
CA LEU A 262 -1.14 12.75 -9.58
C LEU A 262 -0.94 12.44 -11.06
N THR A 263 -0.01 11.55 -11.37
CA THR A 263 0.23 11.00 -12.71
C THR A 263 0.17 9.49 -12.64
N LEU A 264 -0.74 8.86 -13.37
CA LEU A 264 -0.83 7.41 -13.54
C LEU A 264 -0.37 7.04 -14.95
N LYS A 265 0.49 6.02 -15.03
CA LYS A 265 1.00 5.53 -16.30
C LYS A 265 0.79 4.03 -16.44
N LYS A 266 0.16 3.61 -17.53
CA LYS A 266 0.04 2.19 -17.93
C LYS A 266 1.18 1.75 -18.84
N SER A 267 1.41 0.45 -18.86
CA SER A 267 2.50 -0.17 -19.64
C SER A 267 2.20 -0.16 -21.13
N GLN A 268 0.94 -0.41 -21.54
CA GLN A 268 0.52 -0.47 -22.94
C GLN A 268 -0.73 0.39 -23.18
N PRO A 269 -0.92 0.95 -24.39
CA PRO A 269 -2.14 1.71 -24.72
C PRO A 269 -3.44 0.92 -24.56
N THR A 270 -3.35 -0.41 -24.74
CA THR A 270 -4.48 -1.36 -24.63
C THR A 270 -4.86 -1.69 -23.19
N ASP A 271 -3.98 -1.44 -22.21
CA ASP A 271 -4.26 -1.73 -20.82
C ASP A 271 -5.38 -0.83 -20.28
N LEU A 272 -6.05 -1.31 -19.24
CA LEU A 272 -7.03 -0.54 -18.49
C LEU A 272 -6.44 -0.21 -17.11
N ILE A 273 -6.69 1.01 -16.65
CA ILE A 273 -6.46 1.41 -15.26
C ILE A 273 -7.81 1.78 -14.66
N SER A 274 -8.08 1.29 -13.46
CA SER A 274 -9.12 1.81 -12.59
C SER A 274 -8.50 2.33 -11.30
N LEU A 275 -9.04 3.41 -10.79
CA LEU A 275 -8.55 4.08 -9.58
C LEU A 275 -9.73 4.49 -8.72
N CYS A 276 -9.70 4.08 -7.46
CA CYS A 276 -10.60 4.65 -6.46
C CYS A 276 -10.01 5.97 -5.95
N PHE A 277 -10.57 7.09 -6.41
CA PHE A 277 -10.07 8.43 -6.15
C PHE A 277 -11.16 9.49 -6.30
N ASP A 278 -11.21 10.46 -5.38
CA ASP A 278 -12.17 11.58 -5.42
C ASP A 278 -11.62 12.72 -6.30
N GLY A 279 -11.49 12.46 -7.60
CA GLY A 279 -11.00 13.42 -8.58
C GLY A 279 -11.12 12.91 -10.01
N GLU A 280 -11.23 13.84 -10.97
CA GLU A 280 -11.34 13.49 -12.38
C GLU A 280 -9.96 13.46 -13.05
N LEU A 281 -9.52 12.26 -13.44
CA LEU A 281 -8.29 12.06 -14.21
C LEU A 281 -8.47 12.43 -15.67
N LYS A 282 -7.57 13.26 -16.20
CA LYS A 282 -7.52 13.62 -17.61
C LYS A 282 -6.49 12.75 -18.32
N LYS A 283 -6.90 12.11 -19.42
CA LYS A 283 -5.98 11.40 -20.29
C LYS A 283 -5.16 12.41 -21.07
N THR A 284 -3.84 12.45 -20.88
CA THR A 284 -2.91 13.38 -21.52
C THR A 284 -2.24 12.78 -22.76
N ASP A 285 -2.05 11.46 -22.78
CA ASP A 285 -1.56 10.69 -23.92
C ASP A 285 -2.10 9.24 -23.86
N PRO A 286 -1.77 8.34 -24.82
CA PRO A 286 -2.28 6.97 -24.83
C PRO A 286 -1.98 6.15 -23.56
N LEU A 287 -0.92 6.50 -22.83
CA LEU A 287 -0.45 5.76 -21.65
C LEU A 287 -0.71 6.50 -20.33
N THR A 288 -0.91 7.83 -20.34
CA THR A 288 -0.82 8.68 -19.17
C THR A 288 -2.14 9.36 -18.83
N PHE A 289 -2.46 9.36 -17.55
CA PHE A 289 -3.58 10.08 -16.96
C PHE A 289 -3.06 11.00 -15.87
N GLU A 290 -3.60 12.22 -15.79
CA GLU A 290 -3.18 13.22 -14.81
C GLU A 290 -4.37 13.85 -14.09
N PHE A 291 -4.15 14.16 -12.81
CA PHE A 291 -5.00 15.00 -11.99
C PHE A 291 -4.13 16.09 -11.36
N GLN A 292 -4.66 17.30 -11.24
CA GLN A 292 -4.01 18.39 -10.53
C GLN A 292 -5.03 19.23 -9.79
N GLN A 293 -4.71 19.55 -8.54
CA GLN A 293 -5.56 20.40 -7.70
C GLN A 293 -4.72 21.26 -6.75
N LYS A 294 -5.11 22.53 -6.62
CA LYS A 294 -4.60 23.41 -5.58
C LYS A 294 -5.38 23.22 -4.26
N GLN A 295 -4.70 23.41 -3.13
CA GLN A 295 -5.30 23.26 -1.79
C GLN A 295 -5.99 21.91 -1.63
N PHE A 296 -5.29 20.85 -2.03
CA PHE A 296 -5.81 19.48 -1.98
C PHE A 296 -5.66 18.89 -0.59
N THR A 297 -6.75 18.35 -0.06
CA THR A 297 -6.78 17.58 1.20
C THR A 297 -7.22 16.17 0.88
N PRO A 298 -6.34 15.17 0.94
CA PRO A 298 -6.71 13.80 0.67
C PRO A 298 -7.71 13.28 1.70
N LYS A 299 -8.78 12.64 1.23
CA LYS A 299 -9.81 12.03 2.07
C LYS A 299 -9.70 10.52 2.15
N GLN A 300 -8.96 9.94 1.23
CA GLN A 300 -8.78 8.50 1.10
C GLN A 300 -7.41 8.18 0.51
N ASP A 301 -6.99 6.95 0.68
CA ASP A 301 -5.82 6.39 0.04
C ASP A 301 -6.14 5.99 -1.40
N LEU A 302 -5.12 5.73 -2.19
CA LEU A 302 -5.29 5.32 -3.58
C LEU A 302 -5.29 3.78 -3.68
N SER A 303 -6.23 3.26 -4.46
CA SER A 303 -6.30 1.86 -4.83
C SER A 303 -6.34 1.79 -6.35
N VAL A 304 -5.29 1.29 -6.96
CA VAL A 304 -5.07 1.30 -8.41
C VAL A 304 -5.07 -0.13 -8.94
N LEU A 305 -5.96 -0.42 -9.87
CA LEU A 305 -6.04 -1.70 -10.56
C LEU A 305 -5.59 -1.55 -12.01
N PHE A 306 -4.63 -2.35 -12.43
CA PHE A 306 -4.16 -2.47 -13.81
C PHE A 306 -4.68 -3.79 -14.39
N ILE A 307 -5.25 -3.74 -15.57
CA ILE A 307 -5.79 -4.90 -16.27
C ILE A 307 -5.27 -4.94 -17.70
N ARG A 308 -4.81 -6.11 -18.11
CA ARG A 308 -4.41 -6.36 -19.48
C ARG A 308 -4.93 -7.71 -19.99
N LYS A 309 -4.94 -7.86 -21.30
CA LYS A 309 -5.20 -9.13 -21.94
C LYS A 309 -3.97 -10.04 -21.76
N PRO A 310 -4.12 -11.31 -21.35
CA PRO A 310 -3.00 -12.22 -21.25
C PRO A 310 -2.30 -12.38 -22.61
N ASN A 311 -0.97 -12.40 -22.58
CA ASN A 311 -0.15 -12.66 -23.75
C ASN A 311 0.67 -13.93 -23.47
N PHE A 312 0.33 -15.02 -24.16
CA PHE A 312 1.10 -16.25 -24.13
C PHE A 312 1.97 -16.27 -25.39
N GLU A 313 3.20 -15.77 -25.28
CA GLU A 313 4.23 -16.00 -26.28
C GLU A 313 4.92 -17.36 -26.10
#